data_ac83ac106d6dd666e2711a87cb903e3d
#
_entry.id   ac83ac106d6dd666e2711a87cb903e3d
#
_cell.length_a   1.000
_cell.length_b   1.000
_cell.length_c   1.000
_cell.angle_alpha   90.00
_cell.angle_beta   90.00
_cell.angle_gamma   90.00
#
_symmetry.space_group_name_H-M   'P 1'
#
loop_
_entity.id
_entity.type
_entity.pdbx_description
1 polymer ?
#
loop_
_entity_poly.entity_id
_entity_poly.type
_entity_poly.pdbx_seq_one_letter_code
_entity_poly.pdbx_strand_id
1 'polypeptide(L)'
;FAAHPDWCLQMPGRTRHEGRNQLVLDLTREEVREHIFESIAVTLRGANIRYVKWDMNRHLTEAFSVALPRDRQGEVLHRYTLGVYALHERFVTAFPSVRFEACSGGGGRFDFGILYFCPQVWASDNTDALMRMKIQHGTSYIFPALTVGAHFSITPNHITQGNARKRTRALVAMCGTFGYELDLRRCCL
;
A
#
# COMPACT_ATOMS: atom_id res chain seq x y z
N PHE A 1 -17.96 10.73 1.00
CA PHE A 1 -17.89 12.08 1.58
C PHE A 1 -19.29 12.68 1.77
N ALA A 2 -20.17 12.60 0.76
CA ALA A 2 -21.51 13.23 0.88
C ALA A 2 -22.30 12.75 2.10
N ALA A 3 -22.24 11.47 2.44
CA ALA A 3 -22.92 10.89 3.61
C ALA A 3 -22.17 11.14 4.93
N HIS A 4 -20.84 11.17 4.89
CA HIS A 4 -19.97 11.27 6.06
C HIS A 4 -18.81 12.26 5.78
N PRO A 5 -19.07 13.57 5.76
CA PRO A 5 -18.03 14.56 5.49
C PRO A 5 -16.96 14.61 6.58
N ASP A 6 -17.33 14.22 7.81
CA ASP A 6 -16.47 14.16 8.99
C ASP A 6 -15.56 12.92 9.04
N TRP A 7 -15.70 11.96 8.13
CA TRP A 7 -14.86 10.77 8.05
C TRP A 7 -13.55 10.98 7.32
N CYS A 8 -13.33 12.16 6.76
CA CYS A 8 -12.09 12.48 6.06
C CYS A 8 -11.20 13.40 6.89
N LEU A 9 -9.89 13.19 6.81
CA LEU A 9 -8.93 14.16 7.31
C LEU A 9 -9.09 15.46 6.51
N GLN A 10 -9.39 16.55 7.21
CA GLN A 10 -9.67 17.85 6.58
C GLN A 10 -9.45 18.99 7.58
N MET A 11 -8.70 19.99 7.17
CA MET A 11 -8.51 21.21 7.94
C MET A 11 -9.79 22.06 7.90
N PRO A 12 -10.42 22.39 9.04
CA PRO A 12 -11.59 23.26 9.07
C PRO A 12 -11.32 24.63 8.42
N GLY A 13 -12.28 25.10 7.64
CA GLY A 13 -12.19 26.39 6.95
C GLY A 13 -11.32 26.41 5.69
N ARG A 14 -10.75 25.26 5.29
CA ARG A 14 -10.06 25.11 4.01
C ARG A 14 -10.89 24.30 3.02
N THR A 15 -10.67 24.55 1.73
CA THR A 15 -11.21 23.68 0.68
C THR A 15 -10.56 22.30 0.76
N ARG A 16 -11.33 21.25 0.46
CA ARG A 16 -10.81 19.88 0.39
C ARG A 16 -9.65 19.79 -0.60
N HIS A 17 -8.60 19.14 -0.18
CA HIS A 17 -7.49 18.83 -1.06
C HIS A 17 -7.62 17.38 -1.54
N GLU A 18 -7.91 17.22 -2.82
CA GLU A 18 -7.96 15.92 -3.47
C GLU A 18 -6.63 15.63 -4.19
N GLY A 19 -6.09 14.45 -4.00
CA GLY A 19 -4.97 13.93 -4.76
C GLY A 19 -5.41 12.67 -5.50
N ARG A 20 -5.20 12.60 -6.82
CA ARG A 20 -5.67 11.49 -7.68
C ARG A 20 -7.19 11.27 -7.55
N ASN A 21 -7.97 12.35 -7.40
CA ASN A 21 -9.43 12.33 -7.16
C ASN A 21 -9.83 11.54 -5.89
N GLN A 22 -8.98 11.55 -4.88
CA GLN A 22 -9.18 10.83 -3.62
C GLN A 22 -9.04 11.76 -2.41
N LEU A 23 -9.85 11.48 -1.39
CA LEU A 23 -9.71 12.00 -0.04
C LEU A 23 -9.05 10.95 0.85
N VAL A 24 -8.59 11.36 2.02
CA VAL A 24 -8.03 10.45 3.03
C VAL A 24 -9.08 10.21 4.11
N LEU A 25 -9.48 8.95 4.30
CA LEU A 25 -10.34 8.56 5.41
C LEU A 25 -9.59 8.68 6.73
N ASP A 26 -10.27 9.17 7.74
CA ASP A 26 -9.71 9.36 9.08
C ASP A 26 -9.67 8.04 9.87
N LEU A 27 -8.57 7.31 9.74
CA LEU A 27 -8.38 6.04 10.45
C LEU A 27 -8.11 6.20 11.96
N THR A 28 -8.04 7.42 12.49
CA THR A 28 -8.05 7.63 13.95
C THR A 28 -9.39 7.23 14.55
N ARG A 29 -10.47 7.25 13.75
CA ARG A 29 -11.85 6.94 14.14
C ARG A 29 -12.15 5.46 14.02
N GLU A 30 -12.76 4.91 15.06
CA GLU A 30 -13.11 3.48 15.08
C GLU A 30 -14.21 3.14 14.07
N GLU A 31 -15.25 3.97 13.98
CA GLU A 31 -16.35 3.75 13.06
C GLU A 31 -15.94 3.77 11.59
N VAL A 32 -14.89 4.52 11.24
CA VAL A 32 -14.31 4.52 9.88
C VAL A 32 -13.62 3.18 9.61
N ARG A 33 -12.82 2.70 10.57
CA ARG A 33 -12.15 1.40 10.46
C ARG A 33 -13.16 0.25 10.39
N GLU A 34 -14.24 0.34 11.19
CA GLU A 34 -15.34 -0.64 11.16
C GLU A 34 -15.99 -0.71 9.78
N HIS A 35 -16.36 0.44 9.23
CA HIS A 35 -16.96 0.53 7.91
C HIS A 35 -16.07 -0.06 6.81
N ILE A 36 -14.77 0.25 6.83
CA ILE A 36 -13.81 -0.30 5.87
C ILE A 36 -13.73 -1.83 6.03
N PHE A 37 -13.61 -2.30 7.27
CA PHE A 37 -13.53 -3.72 7.55
C PHE A 37 -14.75 -4.46 7.02
N GLU A 38 -15.96 -4.06 7.38
CA GLU A 38 -17.18 -4.75 6.95
C GLU A 38 -17.37 -4.69 5.43
N SER A 39 -17.10 -3.55 4.81
CA SER A 39 -17.21 -3.39 3.35
C SER A 39 -16.30 -4.37 2.58
N ILE A 40 -15.08 -4.58 3.04
CA ILE A 40 -14.12 -5.49 2.41
C ILE A 40 -14.38 -6.94 2.83
N ALA A 41 -14.77 -7.17 4.08
CA ALA A 41 -15.07 -8.51 4.61
C ALA A 41 -16.20 -9.19 3.83
N VAL A 42 -17.21 -8.46 3.37
CA VAL A 42 -18.26 -8.99 2.49
C VAL A 42 -17.65 -9.63 1.25
N THR A 43 -16.70 -8.96 0.60
CA THR A 43 -16.03 -9.49 -0.60
C THR A 43 -15.15 -10.70 -0.27
N LEU A 44 -14.39 -10.64 0.85
CA LEU A 44 -13.51 -11.75 1.27
C LEU A 44 -14.29 -13.01 1.68
N ARG A 45 -15.47 -12.85 2.28
CA ARG A 45 -16.36 -13.98 2.62
C ARG A 45 -17.06 -14.57 1.39
N GLY A 46 -17.36 -13.72 0.39
CA GLY A 46 -18.11 -14.10 -0.81
C GLY A 46 -17.29 -14.76 -1.92
N ALA A 47 -15.96 -14.76 -1.84
CA ALA A 47 -15.08 -15.26 -2.90
C ALA A 47 -13.86 -15.99 -2.34
N ASN A 48 -13.29 -16.92 -3.13
CA ASN A 48 -12.07 -17.64 -2.75
C ASN A 48 -10.82 -16.78 -2.97
N ILE A 49 -10.68 -15.73 -2.17
CA ILE A 49 -9.55 -14.80 -2.21
C ILE A 49 -8.49 -15.27 -1.23
N ARG A 50 -7.24 -15.38 -1.69
CA ARG A 50 -6.08 -15.82 -0.89
C ARG A 50 -5.01 -14.74 -0.77
N TYR A 51 -5.12 -13.66 -1.56
CA TYR A 51 -4.14 -12.59 -1.60
C TYR A 51 -4.82 -11.26 -1.85
N VAL A 52 -4.41 -10.24 -1.08
CA VAL A 52 -4.89 -8.87 -1.20
C VAL A 52 -3.69 -7.93 -1.22
N LYS A 53 -3.54 -7.16 -2.28
CA LYS A 53 -2.64 -6.01 -2.29
C LYS A 53 -3.42 -4.80 -1.80
N TRP A 54 -3.02 -4.31 -0.63
CA TRP A 54 -3.64 -3.16 0.02
C TRP A 54 -2.89 -1.91 -0.34
N ASP A 55 -3.48 -1.10 -1.19
CA ASP A 55 -2.85 0.10 -1.71
C ASP A 55 -3.50 1.38 -1.21
N MET A 56 -2.68 2.40 -0.93
CA MET A 56 -3.11 3.76 -0.67
C MET A 56 -2.22 4.75 -1.42
N ASN A 57 -2.73 5.28 -2.52
CA ASN A 57 -2.01 6.16 -3.42
C ASN A 57 -2.26 7.65 -3.14
N ARG A 58 -2.54 8.00 -1.90
CA ARG A 58 -2.87 9.35 -1.47
C ARG A 58 -1.99 9.77 -0.30
N HIS A 59 -1.26 10.86 -0.46
CA HIS A 59 -0.46 11.44 0.60
C HIS A 59 -1.33 12.06 1.69
N LEU A 60 -0.88 12.00 2.94
CA LEU A 60 -1.48 12.69 4.08
C LEU A 60 -1.05 14.15 4.05
N THR A 61 -1.77 14.99 3.33
CA THR A 61 -1.45 16.42 3.16
C THR A 61 -2.08 17.30 4.23
N GLU A 62 -3.19 16.87 4.83
CA GLU A 62 -3.93 17.57 5.86
C GLU A 62 -4.06 16.68 7.09
N ALA A 63 -3.09 16.79 8.00
CA ALA A 63 -3.06 16.01 9.24
C ALA A 63 -3.96 16.66 10.31
N PHE A 64 -5.27 16.72 10.05
CA PHE A 64 -6.27 17.22 11.00
C PHE A 64 -7.47 16.29 11.05
N SER A 65 -7.83 15.85 12.26
CA SER A 65 -9.01 15.02 12.53
C SER A 65 -10.03 15.84 13.33
N VAL A 66 -11.25 15.94 12.80
CA VAL A 66 -12.35 16.60 13.54
C VAL A 66 -12.79 15.81 14.78
N ALA A 67 -12.39 14.55 14.90
CA ALA A 67 -12.66 13.71 16.06
C ALA A 67 -11.70 13.96 17.22
N LEU A 68 -10.58 14.64 17.01
CA LEU A 68 -9.61 14.95 18.05
C LEU A 68 -9.75 16.39 18.52
N PRO A 69 -9.59 16.66 19.83
CA PRO A 69 -9.56 18.02 20.36
C PRO A 69 -8.33 18.78 19.83
N ARG A 70 -8.39 20.12 19.90
CA ARG A 70 -7.38 21.00 19.29
C ARG A 70 -5.97 20.78 19.82
N ASP A 71 -5.83 20.53 21.10
CA ASP A 71 -4.57 20.28 21.80
C ASP A 71 -3.93 18.92 21.45
N ARG A 72 -4.68 18.02 20.83
CA ARG A 72 -4.22 16.69 20.42
C ARG A 72 -4.04 16.52 18.90
N GLN A 73 -4.16 17.58 18.13
CA GLN A 73 -3.99 17.49 16.68
C GLN A 73 -2.57 17.09 16.26
N GLY A 74 -1.54 17.36 17.07
CA GLY A 74 -0.19 16.86 16.85
C GLY A 74 -0.05 15.33 16.86
N GLU A 75 -1.05 14.60 17.38
CA GLU A 75 -1.06 13.14 17.45
C GLU A 75 -1.69 12.47 16.20
N VAL A 76 -2.29 13.24 15.29
CA VAL A 76 -3.08 12.71 14.17
C VAL A 76 -2.32 11.67 13.35
N LEU A 77 -1.10 11.97 12.93
CA LEU A 77 -0.31 11.04 12.09
C LEU A 77 0.04 9.75 12.84
N HIS A 78 0.41 9.87 14.11
CA HIS A 78 0.69 8.69 14.95
C HIS A 78 -0.57 7.83 15.14
N ARG A 79 -1.70 8.45 15.52
CA ARG A 79 -2.98 7.75 15.69
C ARG A 79 -3.49 7.15 14.40
N TYR A 80 -3.27 7.83 13.29
CA TYR A 80 -3.61 7.31 11.96
C TYR A 80 -2.83 6.02 11.68
N THR A 81 -1.52 6.00 11.95
CA THR A 81 -0.68 4.81 11.76
C THR A 81 -1.14 3.65 12.66
N LEU A 82 -1.43 3.93 13.93
CA LEU A 82 -2.02 2.92 14.83
C LEU A 82 -3.38 2.42 14.32
N GLY A 83 -4.19 3.31 13.74
CA GLY A 83 -5.45 2.94 13.10
C GLY A 83 -5.27 2.02 11.88
N VAL A 84 -4.22 2.24 11.07
CA VAL A 84 -3.84 1.32 9.98
C VAL A 84 -3.49 -0.05 10.53
N TYR A 85 -2.68 -0.12 11.60
CA TYR A 85 -2.30 -1.40 12.21
C TYR A 85 -3.50 -2.14 12.80
N ALA A 86 -4.34 -1.44 13.56
CA ALA A 86 -5.57 -2.04 14.14
C ALA A 86 -6.49 -2.61 13.05
N LEU A 87 -6.61 -1.92 11.91
CA LEU A 87 -7.40 -2.41 10.79
C LEU A 87 -6.78 -3.67 10.16
N HIS A 88 -5.47 -3.70 9.95
CA HIS A 88 -4.78 -4.88 9.43
C HIS A 88 -4.83 -6.05 10.40
N GLU A 89 -4.62 -5.82 11.70
CA GLU A 89 -4.74 -6.84 12.74
C GLU A 89 -6.11 -7.53 12.67
N ARG A 90 -7.17 -6.74 12.54
CA ARG A 90 -8.52 -7.26 12.40
C ARG A 90 -8.69 -8.13 11.15
N PHE A 91 -8.12 -7.71 10.01
CA PHE A 91 -8.18 -8.49 8.78
C PHE A 91 -7.41 -9.80 8.88
N VAL A 92 -6.17 -9.79 9.38
CA VAL A 92 -5.37 -11.02 9.47
C VAL A 92 -5.93 -11.99 10.51
N THR A 93 -6.59 -11.48 11.55
CA THR A 93 -7.29 -12.29 12.54
C THR A 93 -8.56 -12.93 11.97
N ALA A 94 -9.38 -12.16 11.26
CA ALA A 94 -10.64 -12.63 10.69
C ALA A 94 -10.44 -13.54 9.45
N PHE A 95 -9.35 -13.34 8.70
CA PHE A 95 -9.04 -14.03 7.45
C PHE A 95 -7.61 -14.60 7.45
N PRO A 96 -7.26 -15.55 8.32
CA PRO A 96 -5.89 -16.03 8.48
C PRO A 96 -5.34 -16.76 7.25
N SER A 97 -6.21 -17.16 6.32
CA SER A 97 -5.82 -17.77 5.05
C SER A 97 -5.53 -16.76 3.93
N VAL A 98 -5.79 -15.46 4.16
CA VAL A 98 -5.55 -14.39 3.19
C VAL A 98 -4.20 -13.74 3.51
N ARG A 99 -3.35 -13.63 2.49
CA ARG A 99 -2.08 -12.91 2.58
C ARG A 99 -2.28 -11.46 2.16
N PHE A 100 -1.74 -10.54 2.96
CA PHE A 100 -1.78 -9.11 2.65
C PHE A 100 -0.40 -8.62 2.21
N GLU A 101 -0.38 -7.84 1.13
CA GLU A 101 0.75 -7.05 0.68
C GLU A 101 0.45 -5.57 0.90
N ALA A 102 1.34 -4.83 1.53
CA ALA A 102 1.20 -3.40 1.68
C ALA A 102 1.79 -2.66 0.47
N CYS A 103 1.05 -1.65 0.01
CA CYS A 103 1.48 -0.69 -1.00
C CYS A 103 0.99 0.71 -0.63
N SER A 104 1.77 1.72 -0.94
CA SER A 104 1.35 3.12 -0.76
C SER A 104 2.13 3.99 -1.75
N GLY A 105 1.72 3.95 -3.02
CA GLY A 105 2.50 4.55 -4.10
C GLY A 105 3.92 3.99 -4.12
N GLY A 106 4.07 2.67 -3.97
CA GLY A 106 5.30 2.00 -3.62
C GLY A 106 5.49 1.88 -2.10
N GLY A 107 6.68 2.20 -1.60
CA GLY A 107 7.09 1.99 -0.22
C GLY A 107 6.72 3.10 0.77
N GLY A 108 5.73 3.94 0.49
CA GLY A 108 5.37 5.07 1.35
C GLY A 108 4.89 4.71 2.77
N ARG A 109 4.57 3.44 3.03
CA ARG A 109 4.23 2.88 4.34
C ARG A 109 5.07 1.65 4.68
N PHE A 110 6.30 1.60 4.20
CA PHE A 110 7.18 0.50 4.49
C PHE A 110 7.86 0.75 5.84
N ASP A 111 7.37 0.10 6.89
CA ASP A 111 7.92 0.11 8.24
C ASP A 111 7.82 -1.28 8.89
N PHE A 112 8.47 -1.47 10.03
CA PHE A 112 8.46 -2.75 10.73
C PHE A 112 7.09 -3.11 11.32
N GLY A 113 6.26 -2.13 11.64
CA GLY A 113 4.92 -2.37 12.17
C GLY A 113 4.00 -2.96 11.10
N ILE A 114 4.04 -2.44 9.88
CA ILE A 114 3.24 -3.00 8.78
C ILE A 114 3.69 -4.40 8.39
N LEU A 115 4.99 -4.73 8.50
CA LEU A 115 5.51 -6.06 8.21
C LEU A 115 4.96 -7.15 9.13
N TYR A 116 4.52 -6.79 10.33
CA TYR A 116 3.86 -7.73 11.23
C TYR A 116 2.54 -8.29 10.63
N PHE A 117 1.82 -7.46 9.89
CA PHE A 117 0.54 -7.80 9.28
C PHE A 117 0.65 -8.16 7.80
N CYS A 118 1.55 -7.49 7.09
CA CYS A 118 1.77 -7.63 5.65
C CYS A 118 3.20 -8.12 5.41
N PRO A 119 3.44 -9.43 5.28
CA PRO A 119 4.79 -9.98 5.15
C PRO A 119 5.49 -9.59 3.85
N GLN A 120 4.79 -8.92 2.96
CA GLN A 120 5.31 -8.39 1.70
C GLN A 120 4.89 -6.94 1.53
N VAL A 121 5.82 -6.11 1.04
CA VAL A 121 5.59 -4.70 0.72
C VAL A 121 6.08 -4.40 -0.68
N TRP A 122 5.30 -3.63 -1.43
CA TRP A 122 5.69 -3.09 -2.73
C TRP A 122 6.60 -1.89 -2.51
N ALA A 123 7.91 -2.04 -2.76
CA ALA A 123 8.89 -1.00 -2.41
C ALA A 123 8.86 0.22 -3.35
N SER A 124 8.43 0.05 -4.61
CA SER A 124 8.37 1.14 -5.60
C SER A 124 7.53 0.75 -6.80
N ASP A 125 6.76 1.70 -7.33
CA ASP A 125 6.02 1.56 -8.58
C ASP A 125 6.94 1.57 -9.82
N ASN A 126 8.22 1.93 -9.67
CA ASN A 126 9.17 1.83 -10.76
C ASN A 126 9.61 0.37 -10.92
N THR A 127 9.13 -0.27 -11.99
CA THR A 127 9.38 -1.67 -12.32
C THR A 127 10.49 -1.89 -13.34
N ASP A 128 11.20 -0.83 -13.76
CA ASP A 128 12.38 -0.96 -14.60
C ASP A 128 13.45 -1.76 -13.87
N ALA A 129 13.95 -2.85 -14.50
CA ALA A 129 14.85 -3.77 -13.82
C ALA A 129 16.18 -3.13 -13.38
N LEU A 130 16.73 -2.16 -14.14
CA LEU A 130 17.97 -1.50 -13.77
C LEU A 130 17.74 -0.55 -12.58
N MET A 131 16.59 0.12 -12.54
CA MET A 131 16.20 0.94 -11.38
C MET A 131 15.89 0.06 -10.16
N ARG A 132 15.22 -1.07 -10.37
CA ARG A 132 14.90 -2.02 -9.28
C ARG A 132 16.14 -2.60 -8.62
N MET A 133 17.26 -2.79 -9.34
CA MET A 133 18.53 -3.17 -8.72
C MET A 133 18.93 -2.19 -7.60
N LYS A 134 18.84 -0.88 -7.86
CA LYS A 134 19.16 0.16 -6.87
C LYS A 134 18.13 0.20 -5.75
N ILE A 135 16.84 0.15 -6.09
CA ILE A 135 15.73 0.21 -5.13
C ILE A 135 15.78 -0.99 -4.17
N GLN A 136 15.87 -2.21 -4.69
CA GLN A 136 15.90 -3.43 -3.88
C GLN A 136 17.17 -3.51 -3.03
N HIS A 137 18.32 -3.14 -3.60
CA HIS A 137 19.57 -3.07 -2.86
C HIS A 137 19.49 -2.04 -1.72
N GLY A 138 19.03 -0.80 -2.00
CA GLY A 138 18.88 0.22 -0.97
C GLY A 138 17.89 -0.20 0.13
N THR A 139 16.77 -0.83 -0.25
CA THR A 139 15.77 -1.35 0.71
C THR A 139 16.35 -2.44 1.60
N SER A 140 17.22 -3.31 1.06
CA SER A 140 17.80 -4.43 1.78
C SER A 140 18.76 -4.05 2.92
N TYR A 141 19.21 -2.80 3.00
CA TYR A 141 19.97 -2.31 4.14
C TYR A 141 19.16 -2.25 5.45
N ILE A 142 17.83 -2.14 5.31
CA ILE A 142 16.93 -1.99 6.47
C ILE A 142 15.99 -3.18 6.57
N PHE A 143 15.42 -3.63 5.45
CA PHE A 143 14.39 -4.66 5.40
C PHE A 143 14.87 -5.94 4.73
N PRO A 144 14.49 -7.12 5.22
CA PRO A 144 14.83 -8.39 4.58
C PRO A 144 14.37 -8.45 3.11
N ALA A 145 15.22 -8.90 2.21
CA ALA A 145 14.92 -8.95 0.78
C ALA A 145 13.63 -9.74 0.46
N LEU A 146 13.33 -10.79 1.23
CA LEU A 146 12.12 -11.62 1.08
C LEU A 146 10.81 -10.86 1.39
N THR A 147 10.87 -9.70 2.04
CA THR A 147 9.69 -8.85 2.28
C THR A 147 9.41 -7.89 1.12
N VAL A 148 10.31 -7.78 0.17
CA VAL A 148 10.21 -6.85 -0.96
C VAL A 148 9.57 -7.53 -2.15
N GLY A 149 8.40 -7.06 -2.57
CA GLY A 149 7.78 -7.48 -3.82
C GLY A 149 8.67 -7.13 -5.02
N ALA A 150 8.98 -8.11 -5.86
CA ALA A 150 9.82 -7.96 -7.04
C ALA A 150 9.18 -8.64 -8.23
N HIS A 151 8.93 -7.89 -9.32
CA HIS A 151 8.18 -8.39 -10.45
C HIS A 151 9.01 -8.40 -11.74
N PHE A 152 8.81 -9.47 -12.50
CA PHE A 152 9.22 -9.53 -13.90
C PHE A 152 8.25 -8.70 -14.73
N SER A 153 8.63 -7.47 -15.05
CA SER A 153 7.77 -6.49 -15.72
C SER A 153 7.95 -6.48 -17.24
N ILE A 154 7.05 -5.77 -17.92
CA ILE A 154 7.09 -5.56 -19.37
C ILE A 154 8.33 -4.74 -19.80
N THR A 155 8.75 -4.90 -21.06
CA THR A 155 9.75 -4.06 -21.72
C THR A 155 9.20 -3.66 -23.12
N PRO A 156 9.35 -2.39 -23.58
CA PRO A 156 9.92 -1.26 -22.84
C PRO A 156 9.16 -0.96 -21.54
N ASN A 157 9.89 -0.52 -20.50
CA ASN A 157 9.26 -0.17 -19.24
C ASN A 157 8.35 1.05 -19.38
N HIS A 158 7.17 1.03 -18.81
CA HIS A 158 6.17 2.09 -18.97
C HIS A 158 6.55 3.43 -18.31
N ILE A 159 7.46 3.42 -17.33
CA ILE A 159 7.95 4.63 -16.65
C ILE A 159 9.19 5.19 -17.33
N THR A 160 10.21 4.34 -17.51
CA THR A 160 11.55 4.77 -17.96
C THR A 160 11.78 4.61 -19.45
N GLN A 161 10.89 3.89 -20.15
CA GLN A 161 11.07 3.43 -21.54
C GLN A 161 12.33 2.55 -21.72
N GLY A 162 12.91 2.07 -20.62
CA GLY A 162 14.10 1.23 -20.60
C GLY A 162 13.84 -0.15 -21.19
N ASN A 163 14.85 -0.67 -21.91
CA ASN A 163 14.82 -1.98 -22.55
C ASN A 163 15.85 -2.92 -21.87
N ALA A 164 15.51 -3.45 -20.71
CA ALA A 164 16.34 -4.45 -20.06
C ALA A 164 16.13 -5.85 -20.68
N ARG A 165 17.24 -6.58 -20.87
CA ARG A 165 17.21 -7.96 -21.39
C ARG A 165 16.37 -8.87 -20.51
N LYS A 166 15.69 -9.86 -21.09
CA LYS A 166 14.85 -10.86 -20.39
C LYS A 166 15.57 -11.47 -19.17
N ARG A 167 16.81 -11.92 -19.36
CA ARG A 167 17.63 -12.51 -18.28
C ARG A 167 17.85 -11.52 -17.12
N THR A 168 18.16 -10.26 -17.42
CA THR A 168 18.34 -9.21 -16.38
C THR A 168 17.06 -8.98 -15.61
N ARG A 169 15.92 -8.85 -16.28
CA ARG A 169 14.62 -8.68 -15.64
C ARG A 169 14.29 -9.86 -14.71
N ALA A 170 14.53 -11.09 -15.17
CA ALA A 170 14.29 -12.30 -14.38
C ALA A 170 15.18 -12.34 -13.12
N LEU A 171 16.51 -12.13 -13.27
CA LEU A 171 17.43 -12.15 -12.14
C LEU A 171 17.10 -11.09 -11.09
N VAL A 172 16.73 -9.88 -11.51
CA VAL A 172 16.34 -8.82 -10.59
C VAL A 172 15.03 -9.15 -9.85
N ALA A 173 14.05 -9.72 -10.55
CA ALA A 173 12.81 -10.16 -9.93
C ALA A 173 13.01 -11.31 -8.93
N MET A 174 14.03 -12.14 -9.12
CA MET A 174 14.40 -13.23 -8.19
C MET A 174 15.09 -12.74 -6.90
N CYS A 175 15.48 -11.46 -6.83
CA CYS A 175 16.08 -10.88 -5.62
C CYS A 175 15.07 -10.41 -4.58
N GLY A 176 13.81 -10.80 -4.68
CA GLY A 176 12.73 -10.49 -3.74
C GLY A 176 11.60 -11.51 -3.88
N THR A 177 10.41 -11.18 -3.39
CA THR A 177 9.22 -12.01 -3.61
C THR A 177 8.78 -11.89 -5.06
N PHE A 178 9.01 -12.96 -5.81
CA PHE A 178 8.85 -13.01 -7.26
C PHE A 178 7.37 -12.91 -7.69
N GLY A 179 7.11 -12.12 -8.73
CA GLY A 179 5.82 -12.05 -9.42
C GLY A 179 5.96 -11.62 -10.87
N TYR A 180 4.86 -11.68 -11.60
CA TYR A 180 4.76 -11.16 -12.97
C TYR A 180 3.88 -9.91 -13.02
N GLU A 181 4.35 -8.89 -13.73
CA GLU A 181 3.62 -7.64 -13.98
C GLU A 181 3.64 -7.32 -15.47
N LEU A 182 2.99 -8.17 -16.25
CA LEU A 182 2.90 -8.06 -17.70
C LEU A 182 1.74 -8.90 -18.23
N ASP A 183 1.32 -8.60 -19.44
CA ASP A 183 0.39 -9.46 -20.18
C ASP A 183 1.15 -10.68 -20.73
N LEU A 184 0.92 -11.84 -20.12
CA LEU A 184 1.59 -13.11 -20.50
C LEU A 184 1.34 -13.48 -21.97
N ARG A 185 0.24 -13.05 -22.58
CA ARG A 185 -0.05 -13.27 -24.01
C ARG A 185 0.91 -12.51 -24.93
N ARG A 186 1.51 -11.43 -24.44
CA ARG A 186 2.48 -10.59 -25.15
C ARG A 186 3.94 -10.94 -24.81
N CYS A 187 4.13 -11.89 -23.91
CA CYS A 187 5.45 -12.37 -23.57
C CYS A 187 5.87 -13.38 -24.63
N CYS A 188 6.47 -12.89 -25.72
CA CYS A 188 7.14 -13.80 -26.66
C CYS A 188 8.21 -14.57 -25.90
N LEU A 189 8.07 -15.88 -25.86
CA LEU A 189 9.01 -16.83 -25.32
C LEU A 189 10.34 -16.80 -26.06
#